data_5274e01b40de936dc60057474f7a05fd
#
_entry.id   5274e01b40de936dc60057474f7a05fd
#
_cell.length_a   1.000
_cell.length_b   1.000
_cell.length_c   1.000
_cell.angle_alpha   90.00
_cell.angle_beta   90.00
_cell.angle_gamma   90.00
#
_symmetry.space_group_name_H-M   'P 1'
#
loop_
_entity.id
_entity.type
_entity.pdbx_description
1 polymer ?
#
loop_
_entity_poly.entity_id
_entity_poly.type
_entity_poly.pdbx_seq_one_letter_code
_entity_poly.pdbx_strand_id
1 'polypeptide(L)'
;MIELTQEQLEQVEKLSSIYMKITDIALVIEVDPHELRAAISNESSEVSRRYRRGKATSKAELLAQEMQLAKMGSPLALDKMKDNLLDMEDDE
;
A
#
# COMPACT_ATOMS: atom_id res chain seq x y z
N MET A 1 4.35 -20.87 8.88
CA MET A 1 3.82 -19.50 8.80
C MET A 1 4.80 -18.52 9.41
N ILE A 2 5.01 -17.39 8.78
CA ILE A 2 5.95 -16.39 9.26
C ILE A 2 5.36 -15.59 10.42
N GLU A 3 6.17 -15.35 11.43
CA GLU A 3 5.79 -14.49 12.54
C GLU A 3 6.69 -13.27 12.55
N LEU A 4 6.08 -12.09 12.48
CA LEU A 4 6.83 -10.83 12.48
C LEU A 4 6.73 -10.15 13.84
N THR A 5 7.82 -9.48 14.21
CA THR A 5 7.81 -8.64 15.42
C THR A 5 6.96 -7.40 15.16
N GLN A 6 6.61 -6.70 16.22
CA GLN A 6 5.87 -5.44 16.09
C GLN A 6 6.65 -4.44 15.24
N GLU A 7 7.96 -4.39 15.43
CA GLU A 7 8.83 -3.50 14.65
C GLU A 7 8.79 -3.85 13.16
N GLN A 8 8.84 -5.14 12.83
CA GLN A 8 8.75 -5.58 11.44
C GLN A 8 7.39 -5.25 10.83
N LEU A 9 6.31 -5.41 11.60
CA LEU A 9 4.97 -5.06 11.14
C LEU A 9 4.86 -3.57 10.83
N GLU A 10 5.44 -2.72 11.67
CA GLU A 10 5.47 -1.29 11.43
C GLU A 10 6.25 -0.96 10.16
N GLN A 11 7.35 -1.66 9.93
CA GLN A 11 8.15 -1.49 8.72
C GLN A 11 7.35 -1.90 7.49
N VAL A 12 6.60 -3.00 7.55
CA VAL A 12 5.75 -3.44 6.44
C VAL A 12 4.75 -2.34 6.09
N GLU A 13 4.09 -1.77 7.07
CA GLU A 13 3.11 -0.71 6.83
C GLU A 13 3.77 0.53 6.24
N LYS A 14 4.90 0.94 6.79
CA LYS A 14 5.62 2.12 6.33
C LYS A 14 6.12 1.96 4.90
N LEU A 15 6.74 0.82 4.59
CA LEU A 15 7.31 0.59 3.27
C LEU A 15 6.22 0.39 2.22
N SER A 16 5.10 -0.24 2.58
CA SER A 16 3.98 -0.39 1.65
C SER A 16 3.34 0.96 1.33
N SER A 17 3.40 1.92 2.26
CA SER A 17 2.85 3.25 2.03
C SER A 17 3.62 4.03 0.95
N ILE A 18 4.86 3.65 0.67
CA ILE A 18 5.64 4.23 -0.43
C ILE A 18 5.68 3.28 -1.63
N TYR A 19 4.78 2.28 -1.66
CA TYR A 19 4.60 1.34 -2.77
C TYR A 19 5.82 0.48 -3.06
N MET A 20 6.61 0.17 -2.04
CA MET A 20 7.72 -0.75 -2.19
C MET A 20 7.21 -2.16 -2.48
N LYS A 21 7.89 -2.88 -3.36
CA LYS A 21 7.51 -4.24 -3.73
C LYS A 21 7.71 -5.20 -2.56
N ILE A 22 6.88 -6.24 -2.51
CA ILE A 22 6.94 -7.24 -1.45
C ILE A 22 8.34 -7.84 -1.32
N THR A 23 8.99 -8.14 -2.45
CA THR A 23 10.33 -8.72 -2.43
C THR A 23 11.35 -7.77 -1.78
N ASP A 24 11.21 -6.48 -2.04
CA ASP A 24 12.12 -5.49 -1.47
C ASP A 24 11.83 -5.27 0.02
N ILE A 25 10.56 -5.27 0.40
CA ILE A 25 10.19 -5.19 1.82
C ILE A 25 10.82 -6.37 2.57
N ALA A 26 10.71 -7.57 1.99
CA ALA A 26 11.28 -8.77 2.61
C ALA A 26 12.79 -8.63 2.83
N LEU A 27 13.50 -8.02 1.87
CA LEU A 27 14.92 -7.77 2.03
C LEU A 27 15.21 -6.80 3.18
N VAL A 28 14.40 -5.75 3.30
CA VAL A 28 14.61 -4.74 4.36
C VAL A 28 14.37 -5.33 5.74
N ILE A 29 13.31 -6.12 5.91
CA ILE A 29 12.99 -6.70 7.21
C ILE A 29 13.63 -8.07 7.44
N GLU A 30 14.45 -8.52 6.48
CA GLU A 30 15.25 -9.74 6.58
C GLU A 30 14.43 -11.01 6.76
N VAL A 31 13.41 -11.17 5.91
CA VAL A 31 12.60 -12.40 5.88
C VAL A 31 12.57 -12.97 4.47
N ASP A 32 12.12 -14.21 4.35
CA ASP A 32 11.97 -14.87 3.05
C ASP A 32 10.84 -14.21 2.25
N PRO A 33 11.12 -13.76 1.02
CA PRO A 33 10.10 -13.13 0.18
C PRO A 33 8.88 -14.00 -0.07
N HIS A 34 9.07 -15.31 -0.23
CA HIS A 34 7.95 -16.23 -0.46
C HIS A 34 7.04 -16.33 0.75
N GLU A 35 7.64 -16.37 1.94
CA GLU A 35 6.87 -16.42 3.19
C GLU A 35 6.13 -15.11 3.43
N LEU A 36 6.77 -13.99 3.12
CA LEU A 36 6.11 -12.69 3.28
C LEU A 36 4.94 -12.57 2.31
N ARG A 37 5.12 -12.98 1.06
CA ARG A 37 4.06 -12.94 0.07
C ARG A 37 2.88 -13.80 0.48
N ALA A 38 3.15 -15.00 0.99
CA ALA A 38 2.11 -15.90 1.47
C ALA A 38 1.34 -15.29 2.65
N ALA A 39 2.06 -14.66 3.57
CA ALA A 39 1.43 -14.00 4.72
C ALA A 39 0.53 -12.84 4.29
N ILE A 40 0.97 -12.05 3.32
CA ILE A 40 0.20 -10.93 2.80
C ILE A 40 -1.05 -11.43 2.06
N SER A 41 -0.93 -12.56 1.36
CA SER A 41 -2.07 -13.16 0.65
C SER A 41 -3.14 -13.69 1.59
N ASN A 42 -2.78 -13.99 2.82
CA ASN A 42 -3.74 -14.40 3.84
C ASN A 42 -4.38 -13.16 4.46
N GLU A 43 -5.56 -12.78 3.98
CA GLU A 43 -6.21 -11.53 4.34
C GLU A 43 -6.54 -11.40 5.82
N SER A 44 -6.62 -12.52 6.53
CA SER A 44 -6.90 -12.49 7.97
C SER A 44 -5.64 -12.25 8.81
N SER A 45 -4.46 -12.26 8.21
CA SER A 45 -3.23 -12.07 8.95
C SER A 45 -2.99 -10.61 9.28
N GLU A 46 -2.26 -10.38 10.36
CA GLU A 46 -1.86 -9.03 10.76
C GLU A 46 -0.96 -8.40 9.71
N VAL A 47 -0.06 -9.20 9.12
CA VAL A 47 0.87 -8.75 8.08
C VAL A 47 0.08 -8.20 6.88
N SER A 48 -0.96 -8.91 6.47
CA SER A 48 -1.80 -8.48 5.35
C SER A 48 -2.49 -7.16 5.66
N ARG A 49 -3.06 -7.04 6.87
CA ARG A 49 -3.72 -5.81 7.27
C ARG A 49 -2.77 -4.62 7.25
N ARG A 50 -1.55 -4.80 7.77
CA ARG A 50 -0.54 -3.74 7.80
C ARG A 50 -0.11 -3.33 6.40
N TYR A 51 0.12 -4.32 5.55
CA TYR A 51 0.52 -4.07 4.17
C TYR A 51 -0.56 -3.28 3.41
N ARG A 52 -1.80 -3.73 3.51
CA ARG A 52 -2.90 -3.07 2.81
C ARG A 52 -3.24 -1.71 3.41
N ARG A 53 -3.10 -1.58 4.72
CA ARG A 53 -3.32 -0.30 5.40
C ARG A 53 -2.33 0.76 4.94
N GLY A 54 -1.06 0.39 4.79
CA GLY A 54 -0.06 1.32 4.30
C GLY A 54 -0.39 1.84 2.91
N LYS A 55 -0.75 0.92 2.01
CA LYS A 55 -1.14 1.30 0.65
C LYS A 55 -2.41 2.15 0.65
N ALA A 56 -3.41 1.76 1.42
CA ALA A 56 -4.68 2.49 1.47
C ALA A 56 -4.50 3.90 1.99
N THR A 57 -3.68 4.08 3.02
CA THR A 57 -3.40 5.39 3.58
C THR A 57 -2.75 6.30 2.53
N SER A 58 -1.80 5.76 1.78
CA SER A 58 -1.12 6.53 0.73
C SER A 58 -2.08 6.90 -0.40
N LYS A 59 -2.93 5.97 -0.81
CA LYS A 59 -3.95 6.25 -1.83
C LYS A 59 -4.93 7.32 -1.38
N ALA A 60 -5.33 7.28 -0.10
CA ALA A 60 -6.24 8.28 0.45
C ALA A 60 -5.60 9.68 0.39
N GLU A 61 -4.32 9.78 0.73
CA GLU A 61 -3.60 11.05 0.65
C GLU A 61 -3.50 11.56 -0.78
N LEU A 62 -3.20 10.66 -1.72
CA LEU A 62 -3.12 11.03 -3.13
C LEU A 62 -4.46 11.51 -3.67
N LEU A 63 -5.53 10.79 -3.37
CA LEU A 63 -6.87 11.17 -3.80
C LEU A 63 -7.28 12.51 -3.20
N ALA A 64 -6.93 12.76 -1.94
CA ALA A 64 -7.22 14.04 -1.30
C ALA A 64 -6.50 15.19 -2.01
N GLN A 65 -5.23 14.99 -2.38
CA GLN A 65 -4.46 15.99 -3.11
C GLN A 65 -5.05 16.26 -4.49
N GLU A 66 -5.44 15.21 -5.20
CA GLU A 66 -6.03 15.37 -6.53
C GLU A 66 -7.40 16.02 -6.46
N MET A 67 -8.18 15.72 -5.43
CA MET A 67 -9.45 16.39 -5.19
C MET A 67 -9.25 17.90 -4.97
N GLN A 68 -8.22 18.24 -4.20
CA GLN A 68 -7.87 19.63 -3.93
C GLN A 68 -7.54 20.37 -5.24
N LEU A 69 -6.70 19.75 -6.08
CA LEU A 69 -6.34 20.33 -7.38
C LEU A 69 -7.55 20.45 -8.30
N ALA A 70 -8.43 19.44 -8.29
CA ALA A 70 -9.65 19.46 -9.09
C ALA A 70 -10.56 20.64 -8.67
N LYS A 71 -10.67 20.90 -7.37
CA LYS A 71 -11.45 22.03 -6.86
C LYS A 71 -10.86 23.36 -7.28
N MET A 72 -9.57 23.39 -7.58
CA MET A 72 -8.90 24.58 -8.07
C MET A 72 -9.06 24.75 -9.59
N GLY A 73 -9.81 23.87 -10.23
CA GLY A 73 -10.13 23.97 -11.66
C GLY A 73 -9.13 23.35 -12.61
N SER A 74 -8.35 22.36 -12.16
CA SER A 74 -7.39 21.69 -13.01
C SER A 74 -8.01 20.49 -13.72
N PRO A 75 -8.21 20.53 -15.05
CA PRO A 75 -8.75 19.38 -15.78
C PRO A 75 -7.84 18.14 -15.71
N LEU A 76 -6.53 18.37 -15.69
CA LEU A 76 -5.56 17.29 -15.62
C LEU A 76 -5.69 16.52 -14.29
N ALA A 77 -5.91 17.24 -13.20
CA ALA A 77 -6.09 16.61 -11.90
C ALA A 77 -7.36 15.76 -11.85
N LEU A 78 -8.42 16.19 -12.53
CA LEU A 78 -9.65 15.39 -12.61
C LEU A 78 -9.41 14.08 -13.35
N ASP A 79 -8.65 14.13 -14.45
CA ASP A 79 -8.31 12.92 -15.20
C ASP A 79 -7.48 11.96 -14.37
N LYS A 80 -6.49 12.47 -13.65
CA LYS A 80 -5.66 11.65 -12.77
C LYS A 80 -6.47 11.02 -11.64
N MET A 81 -7.43 11.75 -11.10
CA MET A 81 -8.28 11.22 -10.04
C MET A 81 -9.11 10.03 -10.55
N LYS A 82 -9.63 10.13 -11.77
CA LYS A 82 -10.36 9.02 -12.39
C LYS A 82 -9.48 7.81 -12.58
N ASP A 83 -8.25 8.00 -13.05
CA ASP A 83 -7.30 6.92 -13.23
C ASP A 83 -6.97 6.24 -11.92
N ASN A 84 -6.77 7.01 -10.85
CA ASN A 84 -6.49 6.46 -9.53
C ASN A 84 -7.64 5.64 -8.99
N LEU A 85 -8.88 6.06 -9.25
CA LEU A 85 -10.05 5.28 -8.84
C LEU A 85 -10.12 3.94 -9.56
N LEU A 86 -9.79 3.93 -10.86
CA LEU A 86 -9.74 2.69 -11.62
C LEU A 86 -8.65 1.76 -11.11
N ASP A 87 -7.48 2.30 -10.78
CA ASP A 87 -6.38 1.52 -10.22
C ASP A 87 -6.78 0.89 -8.89
N MET A 88 -7.56 1.59 -8.08
CA MET A 88 -8.02 1.05 -6.81
C MET A 88 -8.96 -0.14 -6.98
N GLU A 89 -9.75 -0.16 -8.06
CA GLU A 89 -10.63 -1.27 -8.35
C GLU A 89 -9.86 -2.52 -8.77
N ASP A 90 -8.72 -2.32 -9.42
CA ASP A 90 -7.90 -3.42 -9.92
C ASP A 90 -6.86 -3.89 -8.90
N ASP A 91 -6.75 -3.20 -7.80
CA ASP A 91 -5.72 -3.45 -6.81
C ASP A 91 -6.04 -4.67 -5.99
N GLU A 92 -5.40 -5.59 -6.18
CA GLU A 92 -5.49 -6.62 -5.51
C GLU A 92 -4.86 -7.30 -4.99
#